data_01d5c719f64c31f0a78d31b83aae036a
#
_entry.id   01d5c719f64c31f0a78d31b83aae036a
#
_cell.length_a   1.000
_cell.length_b   1.000
_cell.length_c   1.000
_cell.angle_alpha   90.00
_cell.angle_beta   90.00
_cell.angle_gamma   90.00
#
_symmetry.space_group_name_H-M   'P 1'
#
loop_
_entity.id
_entity.type
_entity.pdbx_description
1 polymer ?
#
loop_
_entity_poly.entity_id
_entity_poly.type
_entity_poly.pdbx_seq_one_letter_code
_entity_poly.pdbx_strand_id
1 'polypeptide(L)'
;MKKYGFGVDIGGTTCKIGLFETSGKMLDKWEIPTNKADNGGHILDDVAASIDEKMKSASIAKEDVEGIGVGVPGPVLEDGSVCVCVNLGWGQVQVADELSSKTGLPVKVGNDANVAALGEMWQGGGKGYTGVVMVTLGTGVGGGIIHNGKIIPGANGAGGEIGHITVNTEEKDTCGCGRHGCLEQYASATGIVRIAKKLLTEKDAESSLRGFEPLTAKDIFDEAKKGDALALEAVEILGETLGMALSNIACVVNPQVFVIGGGVSRAGDILIDTVAKHFKEHAFASCKDTKFALASLGNDAGMYGCVQMILD
;
A
#
# COMPACT_ATOMS: atom_id res chain seq x y z
N MET A 1 -19.14 19.15 9.67
CA MET A 1 -18.54 17.80 9.74
C MET A 1 -19.29 17.04 10.81
N LYS A 2 -19.83 15.88 10.46
CA LYS A 2 -20.55 15.02 11.39
C LYS A 2 -19.56 14.29 12.31
N LYS A 3 -20.07 13.52 13.27
CA LYS A 3 -19.23 12.98 14.34
C LYS A 3 -18.49 11.69 13.95
N TYR A 4 -19.11 10.85 13.11
CA TYR A 4 -18.65 9.50 12.80
C TYR A 4 -18.38 9.31 11.32
N GLY A 5 -17.52 8.35 10.98
CA GLY A 5 -17.29 7.83 9.65
C GLY A 5 -16.95 6.36 9.69
N PHE A 6 -17.26 5.64 8.62
CA PHE A 6 -16.86 4.25 8.45
C PHE A 6 -15.78 4.13 7.38
N GLY A 7 -14.75 3.34 7.68
CA GLY A 7 -13.72 2.94 6.73
C GLY A 7 -13.82 1.46 6.46
N VAL A 8 -13.94 1.08 5.19
CA VAL A 8 -14.08 -0.32 4.74
C VAL A 8 -12.91 -0.65 3.82
N ASP A 9 -12.15 -1.67 4.17
CA ASP A 9 -11.05 -2.21 3.35
C ASP A 9 -11.47 -3.60 2.86
N ILE A 10 -11.86 -3.70 1.59
CA ILE A 10 -12.35 -4.93 0.98
C ILE A 10 -11.18 -5.73 0.42
N GLY A 11 -10.75 -6.74 1.17
CA GLY A 11 -9.74 -7.69 0.72
C GLY A 11 -10.32 -8.94 0.07
N GLY A 12 -9.47 -9.73 -0.58
CA GLY A 12 -9.88 -10.98 -1.23
C GLY A 12 -10.33 -12.11 -0.29
N THR A 13 -10.17 -11.98 1.01
CA THR A 13 -10.54 -13.00 2.01
C THR A 13 -11.45 -12.42 3.10
N THR A 14 -11.18 -11.20 3.55
CA THR A 14 -11.95 -10.51 4.58
C THR A 14 -12.18 -9.06 4.16
N CYS A 15 -13.33 -8.50 4.54
CA CYS A 15 -13.61 -7.07 4.54
C CYS A 15 -13.37 -6.57 5.96
N LYS A 16 -12.42 -5.65 6.12
CA LYS A 16 -12.16 -4.97 7.40
C LYS A 16 -13.00 -3.71 7.47
N ILE A 17 -13.65 -3.50 8.57
CA ILE A 17 -14.52 -2.35 8.78
C ILE A 17 -14.14 -1.66 10.07
N GLY A 18 -13.97 -0.34 10.01
CA GLY A 18 -13.66 0.49 11.16
C GLY A 18 -14.69 1.58 11.36
N LEU A 19 -15.06 1.81 12.61
CA LEU A 19 -15.86 2.95 13.05
C LEU A 19 -14.92 3.98 13.65
N PHE A 20 -15.01 5.22 13.19
CA PHE A 20 -14.13 6.32 13.60
C PHE A 20 -14.91 7.55 14.03
N GLU A 21 -14.33 8.32 14.95
CA GLU A 21 -14.62 9.75 15.03
C GLU A 21 -13.94 10.46 13.85
N THR A 22 -14.56 11.50 13.32
CA THR A 22 -13.99 12.31 12.22
C THR A 22 -12.71 13.05 12.60
N SER A 23 -12.33 13.05 13.88
CA SER A 23 -11.02 13.47 14.39
C SER A 23 -9.86 12.51 14.07
N GLY A 24 -10.15 11.29 13.58
CA GLY A 24 -9.17 10.23 13.32
C GLY A 24 -9.03 9.20 14.43
N LYS A 25 -9.85 9.27 15.48
CA LYS A 25 -9.84 8.25 16.52
C LYS A 25 -10.67 7.05 16.09
N MET A 26 -10.05 5.89 15.99
CA MET A 26 -10.74 4.61 15.79
C MET A 26 -11.48 4.25 17.08
N LEU A 27 -12.78 4.03 16.98
CA LEU A 27 -13.64 3.65 18.11
C LEU A 27 -13.80 2.14 18.20
N ASP A 28 -13.91 1.47 17.03
CA ASP A 28 -14.06 0.03 16.93
C ASP A 28 -13.60 -0.46 15.57
N LYS A 29 -13.19 -1.73 15.49
CA LYS A 29 -12.90 -2.42 14.22
C LYS A 29 -13.30 -3.88 14.28
N TRP A 30 -13.76 -4.40 13.15
CA TRP A 30 -14.14 -5.80 12.99
C TRP A 30 -13.93 -6.28 11.56
N GLU A 31 -14.08 -7.55 11.35
CA GLU A 31 -13.92 -8.17 10.04
C GLU A 31 -15.11 -9.06 9.73
N ILE A 32 -15.49 -9.10 8.45
CA ILE A 32 -16.45 -10.06 7.91
C ILE A 32 -15.80 -10.82 6.74
N PRO A 33 -16.18 -12.07 6.48
CA PRO A 33 -15.67 -12.82 5.33
C PRO A 33 -16.03 -12.13 4.01
N THR A 34 -15.12 -12.12 3.04
CA THR A 34 -15.43 -11.69 1.67
C THR A 34 -16.20 -12.79 0.95
N ASN A 35 -17.50 -12.60 0.77
CA ASN A 35 -18.38 -13.55 0.11
C ASN A 35 -18.24 -13.46 -1.43
N LYS A 36 -17.45 -14.37 -2.00
CA LYS A 36 -17.18 -14.41 -3.45
C LYS A 36 -18.20 -15.22 -4.25
N ALA A 37 -19.23 -15.76 -3.61
CA ALA A 37 -20.32 -16.41 -4.33
C ALA A 37 -20.95 -15.46 -5.35
N ASP A 38 -21.45 -16.02 -6.43
CA ASP A 38 -22.10 -15.28 -7.52
C ASP A 38 -21.23 -14.10 -8.04
N ASN A 39 -19.95 -14.38 -8.26
CA ASN A 39 -18.95 -13.39 -8.69
C ASN A 39 -18.84 -12.19 -7.72
N GLY A 40 -18.93 -12.43 -6.44
CA GLY A 40 -18.82 -11.40 -5.40
C GLY A 40 -20.06 -10.50 -5.27
N GLY A 41 -21.20 -10.94 -5.81
CA GLY A 41 -22.44 -10.14 -5.84
C GLY A 41 -23.01 -9.82 -4.44
N HIS A 42 -22.60 -10.56 -3.40
CA HIS A 42 -23.10 -10.36 -2.05
C HIS A 42 -22.21 -9.48 -1.17
N ILE A 43 -21.00 -9.12 -1.64
CA ILE A 43 -20.01 -8.39 -0.80
C ILE A 43 -20.59 -7.08 -0.26
N LEU A 44 -21.21 -6.28 -1.12
CA LEU A 44 -21.78 -4.98 -0.73
C LEU A 44 -23.02 -5.09 0.16
N ASP A 45 -23.81 -6.17 0.01
CA ASP A 45 -24.93 -6.47 0.91
C ASP A 45 -24.44 -6.81 2.32
N ASP A 46 -23.42 -7.66 2.41
CA ASP A 46 -22.83 -8.08 3.69
C ASP A 46 -22.17 -6.89 4.41
N VAL A 47 -21.46 -6.02 3.68
CA VAL A 47 -20.87 -4.77 4.21
C VAL A 47 -21.98 -3.83 4.71
N ALA A 48 -23.02 -3.59 3.93
CA ALA A 48 -24.13 -2.71 4.30
C ALA A 48 -24.84 -3.21 5.57
N ALA A 49 -25.17 -4.51 5.61
CA ALA A 49 -25.82 -5.14 6.76
C ALA A 49 -24.95 -5.03 8.04
N SER A 50 -23.65 -5.24 7.89
CA SER A 50 -22.69 -5.15 9.00
C SER A 50 -22.57 -3.72 9.56
N ILE A 51 -22.56 -2.71 8.69
CA ILE A 51 -22.56 -1.30 9.11
C ILE A 51 -23.87 -0.93 9.81
N ASP A 52 -25.01 -1.34 9.24
CA ASP A 52 -26.34 -1.07 9.84
C ASP A 52 -26.46 -1.72 11.23
N GLU A 53 -25.98 -2.95 11.41
CA GLU A 53 -25.96 -3.63 12.71
C GLU A 53 -25.08 -2.86 13.72
N LYS A 54 -23.90 -2.40 13.29
CA LYS A 54 -23.00 -1.59 14.13
C LYS A 54 -23.66 -0.28 14.54
N MET A 55 -24.30 0.42 13.63
CA MET A 55 -25.02 1.68 13.94
C MET A 55 -26.12 1.46 14.96
N LYS A 56 -26.92 0.39 14.82
CA LYS A 56 -27.99 0.03 15.76
C LYS A 56 -27.43 -0.29 17.15
N SER A 57 -26.40 -1.18 17.21
CA SER A 57 -25.80 -1.62 18.48
C SER A 57 -25.10 -0.48 19.24
N ALA A 58 -24.49 0.47 18.50
CA ALA A 58 -23.83 1.64 19.07
C ALA A 58 -24.76 2.86 19.24
N SER A 59 -26.05 2.74 18.91
CA SER A 59 -27.04 3.85 18.95
C SER A 59 -26.58 5.09 18.16
N ILE A 60 -25.99 4.88 16.98
CA ILE A 60 -25.53 5.93 16.08
C ILE A 60 -26.62 6.24 15.06
N ALA A 61 -27.06 7.50 15.00
CA ALA A 61 -28.02 7.97 14.00
C ALA A 61 -27.31 8.24 12.64
N LYS A 62 -27.99 8.04 11.52
CA LYS A 62 -27.45 8.31 10.17
C LYS A 62 -27.00 9.76 10.00
N GLU A 63 -27.71 10.67 10.63
CA GLU A 63 -27.43 12.12 10.63
C GLU A 63 -26.07 12.45 11.25
N ASP A 64 -25.54 11.58 12.13
CA ASP A 64 -24.26 11.74 12.80
C ASP A 64 -23.09 11.12 12.02
N VAL A 65 -23.36 10.40 10.91
CA VAL A 65 -22.34 9.73 10.09
C VAL A 65 -22.04 10.55 8.85
N GLU A 66 -20.76 10.94 8.67
CA GLU A 66 -20.26 11.69 7.50
C GLU A 66 -20.43 10.88 6.22
N GLY A 67 -20.07 9.58 6.28
CA GLY A 67 -20.17 8.66 5.16
C GLY A 67 -19.40 7.38 5.37
N ILE A 68 -19.24 6.63 4.29
CA ILE A 68 -18.48 5.39 4.20
C ILE A 68 -17.38 5.57 3.16
N GLY A 69 -16.13 5.42 3.56
CA GLY A 69 -15.02 5.28 2.62
C GLY A 69 -14.76 3.80 2.37
N VAL A 70 -14.47 3.44 1.13
CA VAL A 70 -14.22 2.05 0.73
C VAL A 70 -12.92 1.96 -0.04
N GLY A 71 -12.04 1.07 0.41
CA GLY A 71 -10.82 0.65 -0.29
C GLY A 71 -11.06 -0.68 -0.98
N VAL A 72 -10.71 -0.79 -2.26
CA VAL A 72 -10.87 -2.02 -3.05
C VAL A 72 -9.60 -2.33 -3.84
N PRO A 73 -9.27 -3.61 -4.06
CA PRO A 73 -8.19 -3.95 -4.96
C PRO A 73 -8.60 -3.65 -6.43
N GLY A 74 -7.65 -3.14 -7.20
CA GLY A 74 -7.85 -2.83 -8.62
C GLY A 74 -8.16 -1.36 -8.92
N PRO A 75 -8.29 -1.02 -10.22
CA PRO A 75 -8.52 0.35 -10.66
C PRO A 75 -9.92 0.86 -10.28
N VAL A 76 -9.94 2.05 -9.67
CA VAL A 76 -11.17 2.77 -9.31
C VAL A 76 -11.24 4.05 -10.13
N LEU A 77 -12.39 4.31 -10.74
CA LEU A 77 -12.64 5.52 -11.51
C LEU A 77 -13.18 6.64 -10.61
N GLU A 78 -13.20 7.86 -11.14
CA GLU A 78 -13.58 9.05 -10.40
C GLU A 78 -15.03 9.00 -9.87
N ASP A 79 -15.92 8.29 -10.57
CA ASP A 79 -17.30 8.05 -10.15
C ASP A 79 -17.46 6.99 -9.06
N GLY A 80 -16.36 6.40 -8.58
CA GLY A 80 -16.38 5.34 -7.58
C GLY A 80 -16.73 3.96 -8.13
N SER A 81 -16.70 3.79 -9.45
CA SER A 81 -16.84 2.47 -10.09
C SER A 81 -15.51 1.73 -10.11
N VAL A 82 -15.57 0.42 -9.97
CA VAL A 82 -14.44 -0.51 -10.11
C VAL A 82 -14.52 -1.13 -11.49
N CYS A 83 -13.44 -1.07 -12.28
CA CYS A 83 -13.44 -1.60 -13.64
C CYS A 83 -13.45 -3.12 -13.68
N VAL A 84 -12.45 -3.75 -13.07
CA VAL A 84 -12.33 -5.20 -12.92
C VAL A 84 -11.53 -5.48 -11.64
N CYS A 85 -12.03 -6.38 -10.83
CA CYS A 85 -11.30 -6.87 -9.66
C CYS A 85 -11.35 -8.41 -9.59
N VAL A 86 -10.37 -9.07 -10.21
CA VAL A 86 -10.29 -10.53 -10.30
C VAL A 86 -10.30 -11.19 -8.91
N ASN A 87 -9.66 -10.57 -7.93
CA ASN A 87 -9.55 -11.09 -6.57
C ASN A 87 -10.90 -11.18 -5.83
N LEU A 88 -11.89 -10.38 -6.26
CA LEU A 88 -13.24 -10.36 -5.71
C LEU A 88 -14.25 -11.07 -6.62
N GLY A 89 -13.85 -11.46 -7.82
CA GLY A 89 -14.74 -11.99 -8.84
C GLY A 89 -15.52 -10.90 -9.60
N TRP A 90 -15.21 -9.63 -9.35
CA TRP A 90 -15.93 -8.51 -9.91
C TRP A 90 -15.51 -8.21 -11.36
N GLY A 91 -16.51 -8.03 -12.24
CA GLY A 91 -16.39 -7.23 -13.43
C GLY A 91 -16.50 -5.74 -13.08
N GLN A 92 -17.20 -4.97 -13.94
CA GLN A 92 -17.50 -3.58 -13.61
C GLN A 92 -18.61 -3.51 -12.55
N VAL A 93 -18.35 -2.83 -11.43
CA VAL A 93 -19.28 -2.68 -10.30
C VAL A 93 -19.36 -1.20 -9.88
N GLN A 94 -20.58 -0.69 -9.68
CA GLN A 94 -20.86 0.68 -9.23
C GLN A 94 -20.86 0.72 -7.69
N VAL A 95 -19.69 0.54 -7.09
CA VAL A 95 -19.54 0.36 -5.63
C VAL A 95 -20.08 1.56 -4.83
N ALA A 96 -19.81 2.79 -5.27
CA ALA A 96 -20.28 3.98 -4.58
C ALA A 96 -21.82 4.07 -4.58
N ASP A 97 -22.44 3.94 -5.74
CA ASP A 97 -23.90 4.06 -5.90
C ASP A 97 -24.64 2.91 -5.21
N GLU A 98 -24.16 1.67 -5.39
CA GLU A 98 -24.81 0.49 -4.81
C GLU A 98 -24.77 0.52 -3.28
N LEU A 99 -23.60 0.79 -2.69
CA LEU A 99 -23.47 0.83 -1.21
C LEU A 99 -24.20 2.05 -0.62
N SER A 100 -24.18 3.20 -1.32
CA SER A 100 -24.96 4.38 -0.92
C SER A 100 -26.46 4.10 -0.94
N SER A 101 -26.95 3.43 -1.97
CA SER A 101 -28.38 3.03 -2.05
C SER A 101 -28.80 2.08 -0.93
N LYS A 102 -27.93 1.13 -0.55
CA LYS A 102 -28.20 0.14 0.51
C LYS A 102 -28.17 0.76 1.92
N THR A 103 -27.23 1.68 2.17
CA THR A 103 -27.02 2.25 3.52
C THR A 103 -27.73 3.58 3.73
N GLY A 104 -28.00 4.32 2.64
CA GLY A 104 -28.50 5.71 2.70
C GLY A 104 -27.45 6.70 3.18
N LEU A 105 -26.16 6.35 3.13
CA LEU A 105 -25.01 7.18 3.49
C LEU A 105 -24.20 7.56 2.26
N PRO A 106 -23.53 8.73 2.23
CA PRO A 106 -22.57 9.06 1.19
C PRO A 106 -21.43 8.04 1.15
N VAL A 107 -20.99 7.64 -0.05
CA VAL A 107 -19.89 6.68 -0.23
C VAL A 107 -18.83 7.24 -1.15
N LYS A 108 -17.56 7.10 -0.77
CA LYS A 108 -16.41 7.32 -1.64
C LYS A 108 -15.59 6.04 -1.75
N VAL A 109 -15.03 5.79 -2.92
CA VAL A 109 -14.29 4.56 -3.23
C VAL A 109 -12.89 4.92 -3.74
N GLY A 110 -11.90 4.17 -3.32
CA GLY A 110 -10.52 4.32 -3.79
C GLY A 110 -9.81 2.98 -3.90
N ASN A 111 -8.72 2.96 -4.66
CA ASN A 111 -7.85 1.78 -4.70
C ASN A 111 -7.20 1.55 -3.32
N ASP A 112 -7.02 0.29 -2.92
CA ASP A 112 -6.51 -0.14 -1.60
C ASP A 112 -5.14 0.47 -1.25
N ALA A 113 -4.18 0.47 -2.19
CA ALA A 113 -2.86 1.06 -1.96
C ALA A 113 -2.93 2.59 -1.83
N ASN A 114 -3.78 3.24 -2.63
CA ASN A 114 -3.97 4.69 -2.57
C ASN A 114 -4.64 5.12 -1.26
N VAL A 115 -5.67 4.41 -0.80
CA VAL A 115 -6.28 4.76 0.49
C VAL A 115 -5.37 4.43 1.66
N ALA A 116 -4.55 3.38 1.58
CA ALA A 116 -3.53 3.12 2.60
C ALA A 116 -2.51 4.27 2.68
N ALA A 117 -2.08 4.82 1.54
CA ALA A 117 -1.21 5.99 1.49
C ALA A 117 -1.87 7.22 2.15
N LEU A 118 -3.16 7.44 1.90
CA LEU A 118 -3.93 8.51 2.51
C LEU A 118 -4.05 8.33 4.03
N GLY A 119 -4.24 7.10 4.49
CA GLY A 119 -4.27 6.76 5.92
C GLY A 119 -2.95 7.06 6.62
N GLU A 120 -1.84 6.64 6.02
CA GLU A 120 -0.50 6.91 6.55
C GLU A 120 -0.17 8.41 6.52
N MET A 121 -0.64 9.16 5.54
CA MET A 121 -0.55 10.62 5.53
C MET A 121 -1.36 11.23 6.68
N TRP A 122 -2.58 10.76 6.93
CA TRP A 122 -3.48 11.35 7.92
C TRP A 122 -3.05 11.06 9.36
N GLN A 123 -2.82 9.79 9.71
CA GLN A 123 -2.60 9.37 11.09
C GLN A 123 -1.36 8.49 11.29
N GLY A 124 -0.59 8.21 10.24
CA GLY A 124 0.56 7.32 10.27
C GLY A 124 1.91 8.00 10.09
N GLY A 125 2.84 7.31 9.43
CA GLY A 125 4.22 7.75 9.21
C GLY A 125 4.36 9.03 8.38
N GLY A 126 3.34 9.38 7.61
CA GLY A 126 3.25 10.62 6.83
C GLY A 126 2.52 11.77 7.51
N LYS A 127 2.17 11.62 8.79
CA LYS A 127 1.40 12.65 9.52
C LYS A 127 2.13 13.99 9.57
N GLY A 128 1.41 15.06 9.21
CA GLY A 128 1.95 16.42 9.17
C GLY A 128 2.48 16.84 7.79
N TYR A 129 2.46 15.93 6.81
CA TYR A 129 2.80 16.22 5.41
C TYR A 129 1.54 16.17 4.54
N THR A 130 1.54 16.89 3.43
CA THR A 130 0.48 16.90 2.41
C THR A 130 0.96 16.36 1.06
N GLY A 131 2.27 16.21 0.89
CA GLY A 131 2.93 15.60 -0.26
C GLY A 131 3.63 14.31 0.15
N VAL A 132 3.00 13.16 -0.06
CA VAL A 132 3.47 11.85 0.41
C VAL A 132 3.52 10.87 -0.76
N VAL A 133 4.59 10.10 -0.86
CA VAL A 133 4.61 8.89 -1.67
C VAL A 133 4.76 7.70 -0.73
N MET A 134 3.74 6.86 -0.67
CA MET A 134 3.81 5.60 0.04
C MET A 134 4.37 4.51 -0.87
N VAL A 135 5.23 3.68 -0.31
CA VAL A 135 5.84 2.53 -0.96
C VAL A 135 5.61 1.30 -0.09
N THR A 136 4.84 0.35 -0.56
CA THR A 136 4.59 -0.90 0.16
C THR A 136 5.46 -2.02 -0.40
N LEU A 137 6.39 -2.51 0.44
CA LEU A 137 7.32 -3.58 0.09
C LEU A 137 6.80 -4.90 0.70
N GLY A 138 5.96 -5.58 -0.07
CA GLY A 138 5.36 -6.88 0.25
C GLY A 138 5.88 -7.98 -0.67
N THR A 139 5.02 -8.94 -1.06
CA THR A 139 5.31 -9.93 -2.11
C THR A 139 5.70 -9.22 -3.41
N GLY A 140 5.01 -8.13 -3.73
CA GLY A 140 5.34 -7.17 -4.78
C GLY A 140 5.69 -5.79 -4.21
N VAL A 141 5.68 -4.77 -5.08
CA VAL A 141 5.83 -3.37 -4.71
C VAL A 141 4.57 -2.61 -5.12
N GLY A 142 3.84 -2.11 -4.13
CA GLY A 142 2.73 -1.20 -4.34
C GLY A 142 3.11 0.24 -4.01
N GLY A 143 2.26 1.19 -4.41
CA GLY A 143 2.46 2.58 -4.08
C GLY A 143 1.18 3.39 -4.09
N GLY A 144 1.26 4.56 -3.47
CA GLY A 144 0.21 5.57 -3.50
C GLY A 144 0.83 6.96 -3.46
N ILE A 145 0.29 7.86 -4.26
CA ILE A 145 0.82 9.22 -4.38
C ILE A 145 -0.23 10.21 -3.86
N ILE A 146 0.15 10.97 -2.85
CA ILE A 146 -0.67 12.04 -2.29
C ILE A 146 0.01 13.38 -2.62
N HIS A 147 -0.72 14.27 -3.26
CA HIS A 147 -0.28 15.62 -3.58
C HIS A 147 -1.29 16.64 -3.04
N ASN A 148 -0.81 17.59 -2.24
CA ASN A 148 -1.67 18.57 -1.56
C ASN A 148 -2.83 17.94 -0.78
N GLY A 149 -2.56 16.82 -0.08
CA GLY A 149 -3.53 16.08 0.71
C GLY A 149 -4.44 15.15 -0.09
N LYS A 150 -4.37 15.12 -1.41
CA LYS A 150 -5.27 14.34 -2.27
C LYS A 150 -4.54 13.22 -3.00
N ILE A 151 -5.21 12.09 -3.16
CA ILE A 151 -4.74 10.97 -3.97
C ILE A 151 -4.58 11.42 -5.43
N ILE A 152 -3.51 10.97 -6.09
CA ILE A 152 -3.35 11.03 -7.55
C ILE A 152 -3.75 9.66 -8.13
N PRO A 153 -5.01 9.49 -8.55
CA PRO A 153 -5.48 8.20 -9.07
C PRO A 153 -4.98 7.94 -10.50
N GLY A 154 -4.62 8.99 -11.24
CA GLY A 154 -4.34 8.92 -12.67
C GLY A 154 -5.62 8.78 -13.51
N ALA A 155 -5.48 8.95 -14.83
CA ALA A 155 -6.62 8.99 -15.77
C ALA A 155 -7.41 7.65 -15.82
N ASN A 156 -6.76 6.53 -15.52
CA ASN A 156 -7.35 5.18 -15.60
C ASN A 156 -7.23 4.43 -14.27
N GLY A 157 -7.08 5.13 -13.14
CA GLY A 157 -6.89 4.51 -11.83
C GLY A 157 -5.53 3.84 -11.60
N ALA A 158 -4.55 4.07 -12.46
CA ALA A 158 -3.21 3.47 -12.39
C ALA A 158 -2.14 4.40 -11.80
N GLY A 159 -2.54 5.51 -11.18
CA GLY A 159 -1.61 6.39 -10.46
C GLY A 159 -1.05 5.66 -9.24
N GLY A 160 0.27 5.71 -9.08
CA GLY A 160 0.92 5.02 -7.95
C GLY A 160 1.41 3.61 -8.23
N GLU A 161 1.24 3.07 -9.43
CA GLU A 161 1.77 1.75 -9.85
C GLU A 161 3.31 1.76 -9.98
N ILE A 162 3.99 2.25 -8.93
CA ILE A 162 5.45 2.47 -8.91
C ILE A 162 6.25 1.16 -8.99
N GLY A 163 5.68 0.05 -8.55
CA GLY A 163 6.31 -1.27 -8.64
C GLY A 163 6.60 -1.71 -10.08
N HIS A 164 5.91 -1.11 -11.04
CA HIS A 164 6.06 -1.41 -12.46
C HIS A 164 6.93 -0.40 -13.23
N ILE A 165 7.61 0.52 -12.56
CA ILE A 165 8.66 1.34 -13.17
C ILE A 165 9.79 0.42 -13.63
N THR A 166 10.23 0.57 -14.89
CA THR A 166 11.36 -0.19 -15.42
C THR A 166 12.67 0.37 -14.83
N VAL A 167 13.38 -0.46 -14.08
CA VAL A 167 14.67 -0.13 -13.45
C VAL A 167 15.85 -0.89 -14.08
N ASN A 168 15.57 -1.94 -14.86
CA ASN A 168 16.59 -2.69 -15.58
C ASN A 168 16.05 -3.13 -16.95
N THR A 169 16.58 -2.57 -18.02
CA THR A 169 16.17 -2.87 -19.40
C THR A 169 16.72 -4.21 -19.91
N GLU A 170 17.74 -4.76 -19.24
CA GLU A 170 18.41 -6.03 -19.62
C GLU A 170 17.82 -7.25 -18.89
N GLU A 171 16.83 -7.05 -18.01
CA GLU A 171 16.18 -8.15 -17.28
C GLU A 171 15.50 -9.13 -18.25
N LYS A 172 15.73 -10.42 -18.05
CA LYS A 172 15.17 -11.49 -18.88
C LYS A 172 13.93 -12.14 -18.25
N ASP A 173 13.83 -12.10 -16.91
CA ASP A 173 12.71 -12.69 -16.20
C ASP A 173 11.47 -11.82 -16.35
N THR A 174 10.32 -12.45 -16.57
CA THR A 174 9.04 -11.75 -16.73
C THR A 174 8.47 -11.37 -15.37
N CYS A 175 8.09 -10.10 -15.20
CA CYS A 175 7.30 -9.62 -14.09
C CYS A 175 5.86 -10.15 -14.18
N GLY A 176 5.15 -10.24 -13.05
CA GLY A 176 3.74 -10.62 -13.00
C GLY A 176 2.81 -9.79 -13.88
N CYS A 177 3.20 -8.54 -14.22
CA CYS A 177 2.48 -7.67 -15.16
C CYS A 177 2.75 -7.98 -16.65
N GLY A 178 3.56 -8.98 -16.97
CA GLY A 178 3.96 -9.35 -18.35
C GLY A 178 5.14 -8.55 -18.91
N ARG A 179 5.68 -7.55 -18.19
CA ARG A 179 6.84 -6.75 -18.59
C ARG A 179 8.12 -7.30 -17.97
N HIS A 180 9.26 -6.70 -18.29
CA HIS A 180 10.57 -7.07 -17.76
C HIS A 180 11.22 -5.87 -17.05
N GLY A 181 12.05 -6.16 -16.03
CA GLY A 181 12.85 -5.16 -15.34
C GLY A 181 12.05 -4.20 -14.47
N CYS A 182 10.87 -4.60 -14.00
CA CYS A 182 10.06 -3.80 -13.07
C CYS A 182 10.74 -3.69 -11.70
N LEU A 183 10.56 -2.55 -11.02
CA LEU A 183 11.06 -2.31 -9.66
C LEU A 183 10.68 -3.43 -8.69
N GLU A 184 9.48 -3.98 -8.81
CA GLU A 184 8.98 -5.09 -7.99
C GLU A 184 9.90 -6.32 -8.03
N GLN A 185 10.55 -6.60 -9.16
CA GLN A 185 11.46 -7.74 -9.31
C GLN A 185 12.74 -7.59 -8.49
N TYR A 186 13.03 -6.38 -7.96
CA TYR A 186 14.24 -6.07 -7.19
C TYR A 186 13.94 -5.66 -5.76
N ALA A 187 12.94 -4.81 -5.53
CA ALA A 187 12.70 -4.15 -4.25
C ALA A 187 11.61 -4.81 -3.40
N SER A 188 10.97 -5.88 -3.86
CA SER A 188 9.98 -6.63 -3.08
C SER A 188 10.63 -7.71 -2.19
N ALA A 189 9.82 -8.35 -1.33
CA ALA A 189 10.26 -9.51 -0.55
C ALA A 189 10.70 -10.67 -1.46
N THR A 190 9.99 -10.90 -2.57
CA THR A 190 10.40 -11.91 -3.56
C THR A 190 11.62 -11.47 -4.35
N GLY A 191 11.73 -10.18 -4.62
CA GLY A 191 12.85 -9.58 -5.32
C GLY A 191 14.18 -9.75 -4.58
N ILE A 192 14.23 -9.40 -3.30
CA ILE A 192 15.48 -9.54 -2.52
C ILE A 192 15.87 -11.02 -2.35
N VAL A 193 14.90 -11.93 -2.23
CA VAL A 193 15.19 -13.37 -2.20
C VAL A 193 15.77 -13.84 -3.54
N ARG A 194 15.24 -13.35 -4.66
CA ARG A 194 15.79 -13.64 -5.99
C ARG A 194 17.23 -13.15 -6.12
N ILE A 195 17.51 -11.91 -5.69
CA ILE A 195 18.86 -11.34 -5.67
C ILE A 195 19.80 -12.19 -4.83
N ALA A 196 19.43 -12.53 -3.59
CA ALA A 196 20.25 -13.32 -2.70
C ALA A 196 20.56 -14.72 -3.28
N LYS A 197 19.57 -15.41 -3.84
CA LYS A 197 19.75 -16.71 -4.49
C LYS A 197 20.72 -16.64 -5.68
N LYS A 198 20.64 -15.56 -6.48
CA LYS A 198 21.56 -15.31 -7.58
C LYS A 198 22.99 -15.14 -7.05
N LEU A 199 23.19 -14.29 -6.03
CA LEU A 199 24.51 -14.09 -5.40
C LEU A 199 25.08 -15.39 -4.84
N LEU A 200 24.27 -16.21 -4.17
CA LEU A 200 24.67 -17.52 -3.63
C LEU A 200 25.08 -18.51 -4.72
N THR A 201 24.56 -18.37 -5.92
CA THR A 201 24.91 -19.23 -7.07
C THR A 201 26.17 -18.73 -7.77
N GLU A 202 26.33 -17.41 -7.92
CA GLU A 202 27.42 -16.79 -8.68
C GLU A 202 28.71 -16.66 -7.86
N LYS A 203 28.61 -16.64 -6.52
CA LYS A 203 29.74 -16.40 -5.61
C LYS A 203 29.98 -17.60 -4.70
N ASP A 204 31.20 -18.12 -4.72
CA ASP A 204 31.65 -19.19 -3.81
C ASP A 204 32.17 -18.58 -2.48
N ALA A 205 31.39 -17.68 -1.92
CA ALA A 205 31.69 -17.06 -0.62
C ALA A 205 30.92 -17.75 0.50
N GLU A 206 31.54 -17.81 1.69
CA GLU A 206 30.84 -18.27 2.88
C GLU A 206 29.67 -17.32 3.20
N SER A 207 28.51 -17.88 3.51
CA SER A 207 27.34 -17.13 3.90
C SER A 207 26.38 -18.00 4.70
N SER A 208 25.86 -17.47 5.79
CA SER A 208 24.81 -18.11 6.59
C SER A 208 23.50 -18.32 5.80
N LEU A 209 23.29 -17.53 4.75
CA LEU A 209 22.11 -17.67 3.88
C LEU A 209 21.99 -19.03 3.23
N ARG A 210 23.10 -19.78 3.06
CA ARG A 210 23.09 -21.13 2.49
C ARG A 210 22.37 -22.17 3.34
N GLY A 211 22.16 -21.87 4.62
CA GLY A 211 21.49 -22.76 5.59
C GLY A 211 19.96 -22.60 5.65
N PHE A 212 19.38 -21.65 4.94
CA PHE A 212 17.94 -21.39 4.99
C PHE A 212 17.18 -22.06 3.83
N GLU A 213 16.17 -22.89 4.16
CA GLU A 213 15.28 -23.54 3.19
C GLU A 213 13.84 -23.58 3.77
N PRO A 214 12.89 -22.77 3.26
CA PRO A 214 13.07 -21.74 2.26
C PRO A 214 13.77 -20.48 2.79
N LEU A 215 14.59 -19.82 1.96
CA LEU A 215 15.15 -18.52 2.26
C LEU A 215 14.06 -17.44 2.13
N THR A 216 13.97 -16.55 3.13
CA THR A 216 13.01 -15.44 3.17
C THR A 216 13.68 -14.07 3.20
N ALA A 217 12.94 -13.02 2.85
CA ALA A 217 13.43 -11.64 2.99
C ALA A 217 13.85 -11.32 4.43
N LYS A 218 13.10 -11.83 5.42
CA LYS A 218 13.44 -11.67 6.84
C LYS A 218 14.81 -12.23 7.16
N ASP A 219 15.11 -13.45 6.71
CA ASP A 219 16.41 -14.09 6.98
C ASP A 219 17.56 -13.27 6.38
N ILE A 220 17.36 -12.74 5.16
CA ILE A 220 18.38 -11.91 4.50
C ILE A 220 18.68 -10.65 5.32
N PHE A 221 17.65 -9.92 5.77
CA PHE A 221 17.85 -8.72 6.58
C PHE A 221 18.42 -9.04 7.97
N ASP A 222 18.02 -10.15 8.57
CA ASP A 222 18.54 -10.58 9.88
C ASP A 222 20.00 -10.98 9.80
N GLU A 223 20.43 -11.69 8.75
CA GLU A 223 21.84 -12.04 8.52
C GLU A 223 22.67 -10.83 8.08
N ALA A 224 22.11 -9.91 7.29
CA ALA A 224 22.77 -8.64 6.97
C ALA A 224 23.11 -7.83 8.24
N LYS A 225 22.18 -7.76 9.20
CA LYS A 225 22.40 -7.10 10.50
C LYS A 225 23.50 -7.76 11.33
N LYS A 226 23.80 -9.05 11.10
CA LYS A 226 24.89 -9.79 11.75
C LYS A 226 26.21 -9.67 10.99
N GLY A 227 26.23 -9.03 9.81
CA GLY A 227 27.41 -8.78 9.01
C GLY A 227 27.70 -9.83 7.94
N ASP A 228 26.73 -10.70 7.57
CA ASP A 228 26.88 -11.61 6.45
C ASP A 228 27.09 -10.82 5.16
N ALA A 229 28.19 -11.08 4.45
CA ALA A 229 28.61 -10.28 3.31
C ALA A 229 27.64 -10.36 2.11
N LEU A 230 27.12 -11.56 1.83
CA LEU A 230 26.18 -11.73 0.69
C LEU A 230 24.79 -11.19 1.04
N ALA A 231 24.39 -11.27 2.31
CA ALA A 231 23.14 -10.63 2.76
C ALA A 231 23.23 -9.10 2.68
N LEU A 232 24.35 -8.51 3.13
CA LEU A 232 24.61 -7.08 2.98
C LEU A 232 24.59 -6.64 1.52
N GLU A 233 25.22 -7.41 0.64
CA GLU A 233 25.23 -7.12 -0.80
C GLU A 233 23.81 -7.17 -1.40
N ALA A 234 22.98 -8.15 -1.00
CA ALA A 234 21.59 -8.22 -1.45
C ALA A 234 20.77 -7.01 -0.99
N VAL A 235 20.99 -6.55 0.27
CA VAL A 235 20.34 -5.33 0.82
C VAL A 235 20.83 -4.08 0.08
N GLU A 236 22.12 -4.00 -0.25
CA GLU A 236 22.68 -2.87 -1.00
C GLU A 236 22.09 -2.79 -2.42
N ILE A 237 21.98 -3.90 -3.15
CA ILE A 237 21.35 -3.95 -4.48
C ILE A 237 19.88 -3.51 -4.41
N LEU A 238 19.12 -3.97 -3.41
CA LEU A 238 17.75 -3.53 -3.20
C LEU A 238 17.70 -2.03 -2.94
N GLY A 239 18.55 -1.54 -2.03
CA GLY A 239 18.59 -0.14 -1.63
C GLY A 239 18.98 0.80 -2.75
N GLU A 240 19.97 0.44 -3.57
CA GLU A 240 20.39 1.18 -4.76
C GLU A 240 19.24 1.26 -5.78
N THR A 241 18.65 0.11 -6.11
CA THR A 241 17.56 0.05 -7.09
C THR A 241 16.35 0.86 -6.64
N LEU A 242 15.93 0.71 -5.38
CA LEU A 242 14.81 1.45 -4.83
C LEU A 242 15.13 2.95 -4.71
N GLY A 243 16.31 3.29 -4.17
CA GLY A 243 16.74 4.68 -4.02
C GLY A 243 16.78 5.43 -5.35
N MET A 244 17.31 4.80 -6.40
CA MET A 244 17.31 5.33 -7.76
C MET A 244 15.86 5.53 -8.28
N ALA A 245 14.98 4.53 -8.13
CA ALA A 245 13.60 4.64 -8.57
C ALA A 245 12.85 5.78 -7.85
N LEU A 246 13.05 5.91 -6.53
CA LEU A 246 12.45 6.99 -5.74
C LEU A 246 12.99 8.37 -6.12
N SER A 247 14.26 8.47 -6.52
CA SER A 247 14.84 9.72 -7.02
C SER A 247 14.18 10.19 -8.32
N ASN A 248 13.85 9.26 -9.20
CA ASN A 248 13.09 9.54 -10.43
C ASN A 248 11.65 9.98 -10.11
N ILE A 249 10.98 9.32 -9.16
CA ILE A 249 9.66 9.72 -8.69
C ILE A 249 9.70 11.12 -8.06
N ALA A 250 10.74 11.43 -7.28
CA ALA A 250 10.91 12.75 -6.70
C ALA A 250 11.02 13.86 -7.75
N CYS A 251 11.65 13.59 -8.90
CA CYS A 251 11.69 14.55 -10.02
C CYS A 251 10.31 14.82 -10.64
N VAL A 252 9.36 13.89 -10.50
CA VAL A 252 8.02 14.01 -11.11
C VAL A 252 7.02 14.65 -10.14
N VAL A 253 7.01 14.22 -8.87
CA VAL A 253 5.96 14.63 -7.90
C VAL A 253 6.49 15.45 -6.72
N ASN A 254 7.82 15.51 -6.53
CA ASN A 254 8.51 16.26 -5.48
C ASN A 254 7.83 16.10 -4.09
N PRO A 255 7.79 14.89 -3.53
CA PRO A 255 7.10 14.65 -2.28
C PRO A 255 7.89 15.25 -1.09
N GLN A 256 7.20 15.55 -0.01
CA GLN A 256 7.83 15.95 1.25
C GLN A 256 8.42 14.75 2.00
N VAL A 257 7.79 13.57 1.84
CA VAL A 257 8.20 12.34 2.52
C VAL A 257 7.87 11.10 1.68
N PHE A 258 8.78 10.12 1.70
CA PHE A 258 8.53 8.74 1.32
C PHE A 258 8.17 7.94 2.57
N VAL A 259 7.00 7.28 2.58
CA VAL A 259 6.55 6.41 3.67
C VAL A 259 6.72 4.97 3.22
N ILE A 260 7.62 4.23 3.87
CA ILE A 260 7.95 2.85 3.51
C ILE A 260 7.18 1.89 4.41
N GLY A 261 6.33 1.07 3.80
CA GLY A 261 5.50 0.07 4.48
C GLY A 261 5.67 -1.34 3.93
N GLY A 262 4.76 -2.24 4.31
CA GLY A 262 4.79 -3.63 3.91
C GLY A 262 5.70 -4.51 4.77
N GLY A 263 5.75 -5.81 4.45
CA GLY A 263 6.48 -6.79 5.26
C GLY A 263 7.98 -6.54 5.37
N VAL A 264 8.60 -6.05 4.29
CA VAL A 264 10.04 -5.75 4.22
C VAL A 264 10.40 -4.55 5.10
N SER A 265 9.50 -3.59 5.30
CA SER A 265 9.77 -2.41 6.15
C SER A 265 10.07 -2.76 7.61
N ARG A 266 9.70 -3.97 8.06
CA ARG A 266 10.07 -4.50 9.39
C ARG A 266 11.57 -4.68 9.58
N ALA A 267 12.36 -4.63 8.51
CA ALA A 267 13.82 -4.58 8.59
C ALA A 267 14.31 -3.34 9.35
N GLY A 268 13.53 -2.25 9.37
CA GLY A 268 13.83 -1.03 10.12
C GLY A 268 14.95 -0.21 9.47
N ASP A 269 15.84 0.32 10.32
CA ASP A 269 16.85 1.32 9.94
C ASP A 269 17.76 0.85 8.81
N ILE A 270 18.17 -0.42 8.79
CA ILE A 270 19.04 -0.94 7.72
C ILE A 270 18.43 -0.74 6.32
N LEU A 271 17.11 -0.91 6.19
CA LEU A 271 16.41 -0.65 4.93
C LEU A 271 16.36 0.84 4.62
N ILE A 272 15.89 1.64 5.60
CA ILE A 272 15.69 3.09 5.40
C ILE A 272 17.01 3.78 5.11
N ASP A 273 18.07 3.48 5.87
CA ASP A 273 19.38 4.12 5.72
C ASP A 273 20.00 3.78 4.36
N THR A 274 19.90 2.51 3.93
CA THR A 274 20.44 2.07 2.63
C THR A 274 19.68 2.75 1.48
N VAL A 275 18.35 2.77 1.52
CA VAL A 275 17.53 3.42 0.49
C VAL A 275 17.77 4.93 0.47
N ALA A 276 17.79 5.59 1.63
CA ALA A 276 18.01 7.04 1.72
C ALA A 276 19.41 7.46 1.25
N LYS A 277 20.43 6.63 1.50
CA LYS A 277 21.80 6.83 1.01
C LYS A 277 21.78 6.91 -0.53
N HIS A 278 21.29 5.88 -1.18
CA HIS A 278 21.26 5.83 -2.64
C HIS A 278 20.28 6.83 -3.27
N PHE A 279 19.16 7.12 -2.61
CA PHE A 279 18.29 8.21 -3.02
C PHE A 279 19.06 9.54 -3.12
N LYS A 280 19.83 9.90 -2.10
CA LYS A 280 20.59 11.15 -2.08
C LYS A 280 21.66 11.22 -3.18
N GLU A 281 22.25 10.10 -3.56
CA GLU A 281 23.25 10.00 -4.63
C GLU A 281 22.62 10.34 -6.00
N HIS A 282 21.39 9.88 -6.24
CA HIS A 282 20.69 10.05 -7.53
C HIS A 282 19.72 11.22 -7.58
N ALA A 283 19.27 11.74 -6.44
CA ALA A 283 18.24 12.77 -6.39
C ALA A 283 18.71 14.11 -6.98
N PHE A 284 17.81 14.72 -7.77
CA PHE A 284 17.97 16.11 -8.18
C PHE A 284 18.16 17.01 -6.95
N ALA A 285 19.00 18.03 -7.07
CA ALA A 285 19.47 18.82 -5.94
C ALA A 285 18.34 19.32 -5.01
N SER A 286 17.23 19.80 -5.58
CA SER A 286 16.08 20.30 -4.80
C SER A 286 15.26 19.20 -4.12
N CYS A 287 15.47 17.92 -4.47
CA CYS A 287 14.75 16.78 -3.89
C CYS A 287 15.56 16.04 -2.81
N LYS A 288 16.87 16.38 -2.63
CA LYS A 288 17.77 15.62 -1.76
C LYS A 288 17.36 15.58 -0.29
N ASP A 289 16.57 16.55 0.16
CA ASP A 289 16.12 16.68 1.53
C ASP A 289 14.73 16.03 1.80
N THR A 290 14.16 15.34 0.79
CA THR A 290 12.94 14.54 0.96
C THR A 290 13.13 13.56 2.12
N LYS A 291 12.16 13.52 3.03
CA LYS A 291 12.23 12.68 4.23
C LYS A 291 11.87 11.23 3.92
N PHE A 292 12.33 10.35 4.79
CA PHE A 292 11.94 8.93 4.81
C PHE A 292 11.32 8.62 6.16
N ALA A 293 10.23 7.87 6.17
CA ALA A 293 9.55 7.40 7.36
C ALA A 293 9.05 5.97 7.17
N LEU A 294 8.93 5.24 8.26
CA LEU A 294 8.24 3.95 8.24
C LEU A 294 6.74 4.14 8.39
N ALA A 295 5.97 3.32 7.68
CA ALA A 295 4.53 3.20 7.88
C ALA A 295 4.24 2.71 9.31
N SER A 296 3.23 3.27 9.96
CA SER A 296 2.94 2.98 11.37
C SER A 296 1.56 2.40 11.64
N LEU A 297 0.62 2.51 10.70
CA LEU A 297 -0.74 2.00 10.86
C LEU A 297 -0.88 0.51 10.50
N GLY A 298 0.10 -0.05 9.81
CA GLY A 298 0.09 -1.46 9.42
C GLY A 298 -1.16 -1.84 8.61
N ASN A 299 -1.83 -2.91 9.03
CA ASN A 299 -3.02 -3.42 8.35
C ASN A 299 -4.28 -2.54 8.52
N ASP A 300 -4.22 -1.50 9.33
CA ASP A 300 -5.36 -0.58 9.53
C ASP A 300 -5.28 0.64 8.61
N ALA A 301 -4.16 0.85 7.90
CA ALA A 301 -3.92 2.01 7.05
C ALA A 301 -5.04 2.25 6.03
N GLY A 302 -5.54 1.18 5.39
CA GLY A 302 -6.66 1.23 4.44
C GLY A 302 -7.91 1.84 5.07
N MET A 303 -8.32 1.36 6.25
CA MET A 303 -9.51 1.89 6.95
C MET A 303 -9.36 3.36 7.33
N TYR A 304 -8.17 3.78 7.83
CA TYR A 304 -7.88 5.19 8.12
C TYR A 304 -7.99 6.07 6.87
N GLY A 305 -7.41 5.62 5.77
CA GLY A 305 -7.46 6.36 4.51
C GLY A 305 -8.86 6.44 3.90
N CYS A 306 -9.65 5.36 4.02
CA CYS A 306 -11.05 5.36 3.65
C CYS A 306 -11.83 6.46 4.40
N VAL A 307 -11.61 6.59 5.71
CA VAL A 307 -12.26 7.65 6.49
C VAL A 307 -11.74 9.03 6.07
N GLN A 308 -10.44 9.22 5.91
CA GLN A 308 -9.91 10.51 5.46
C GLN A 308 -10.51 10.94 4.11
N MET A 309 -10.69 9.99 3.18
CA MET A 309 -11.25 10.27 1.86
C MET A 309 -12.68 10.85 1.90
N ILE A 310 -13.50 10.48 2.89
CA ILE A 310 -14.85 11.04 3.04
C ILE A 310 -14.86 12.41 3.75
N LEU A 311 -13.76 12.81 4.37
CA LEU A 311 -13.64 14.10 5.06
C LEU A 311 -13.19 15.24 4.13
N ASP A 312 -12.61 14.88 2.97
CA ASP A 312 -12.21 15.80 1.88
C ASP A 312 -13.44 16.18 1.02
#